data_f22e44d66302ecd8c364aefd6c518cc7
#
_entry.id   f22e44d66302ecd8c364aefd6c518cc7
#
_cell.length_a   1.000
_cell.length_b   1.000
_cell.length_c   1.000
_cell.angle_alpha   90.00
_cell.angle_beta   90.00
_cell.angle_gamma   90.00
#
_symmetry.space_group_name_H-M   'P 1'
#
loop_
_entity.id
_entity.type
_entity.pdbx_description
1 polymer ?
#
loop_
_entity_poly.entity_id
_entity_poly.type
_entity_poly.pdbx_seq_one_letter_code
_entity_poly.pdbx_strand_id
1 'polypeptide(L)'
;DNVFCMLYRDKRNLLELYNALNNSAYTNVDDLQVTTLNGGSYMKYKNDASFLLCMSLYMFEQQSSKNPNMPLRFLHYVSDVFRELFSNSMLHRRSMIKIPVPHFVTFYNGLEKWIEDEEEIRLSDMYEISTDNPELELKVRVININKDVHILNKCKTLRDYMTFVNKVRFKMGVEGDNVRIAVTEAMNECIDEDILVDFFEQHREEVVEVSIYDYDEEDVRRTLFEEAKEMAKEELKEVVKAEVMEEVKSEIREEVKSEVREEIKS
;
A
#
# COMPACT_ATOMS: atom_id res chain seq x y z
N ASP A 1 11.24 5.51 6.69
CA ASP A 1 10.33 5.11 7.78
C ASP A 1 9.24 6.15 7.89
N ASN A 2 7.99 5.74 7.98
CA ASN A 2 6.85 6.61 8.22
C ASN A 2 6.37 6.53 9.68
N VAL A 3 5.43 7.39 10.07
CA VAL A 3 4.89 7.42 11.44
C VAL A 3 4.25 6.09 11.83
N PHE A 4 3.65 5.37 10.89
CA PHE A 4 3.14 4.02 11.11
C PHE A 4 4.26 3.05 11.53
N CYS A 5 5.38 3.03 10.79
CA CYS A 5 6.55 2.22 11.15
C CYS A 5 7.08 2.56 12.54
N MET A 6 7.16 3.84 12.89
CA MET A 6 7.65 4.30 14.19
C MET A 6 6.75 3.78 15.33
N LEU A 7 5.43 3.89 15.20
CA LEU A 7 4.45 3.40 16.17
C LEU A 7 4.55 1.88 16.39
N TYR A 8 4.74 1.14 15.29
CA TYR A 8 4.75 -0.33 15.33
C TYR A 8 6.15 -0.94 15.55
N ARG A 9 7.17 -0.14 15.89
CA ARG A 9 8.40 -0.62 16.54
C ARG A 9 8.17 -1.08 17.97
N ASP A 10 7.18 -0.54 18.67
CA ASP A 10 6.79 -0.99 20.01
C ASP A 10 6.02 -2.32 19.92
N LYS A 11 6.54 -3.35 20.57
CA LYS A 11 5.92 -4.68 20.63
C LYS A 11 4.50 -4.68 21.23
N ARG A 12 4.20 -3.73 22.12
CA ARG A 12 2.85 -3.60 22.70
C ARG A 12 1.83 -3.19 21.63
N ASN A 13 2.20 -2.23 20.78
CA ASN A 13 1.39 -1.79 19.66
C ASN A 13 1.21 -2.90 18.62
N LEU A 14 2.28 -3.67 18.32
CA LEU A 14 2.19 -4.85 17.45
C LEU A 14 1.26 -5.92 18.03
N LEU A 15 1.32 -6.18 19.33
CA LEU A 15 0.48 -7.16 20.00
C LEU A 15 -1.00 -6.72 20.03
N GLU A 16 -1.25 -5.42 20.25
CA GLU A 16 -2.60 -4.84 20.15
C GLU A 16 -3.19 -5.03 18.76
N LEU A 17 -2.40 -4.72 17.71
CA LEU A 17 -2.83 -4.88 16.31
C LEU A 17 -3.10 -6.35 15.97
N TYR A 18 -2.22 -7.26 16.41
CA TYR A 18 -2.43 -8.70 16.25
C TYR A 18 -3.75 -9.15 16.90
N ASN A 19 -3.99 -8.73 18.14
CA ASN A 19 -5.21 -9.08 18.86
C ASN A 19 -6.46 -8.56 18.16
N ALA A 20 -6.41 -7.32 17.64
CA ALA A 20 -7.51 -6.72 16.90
C ALA A 20 -7.83 -7.48 15.60
N LEU A 21 -6.80 -7.89 14.84
CA LEU A 21 -6.94 -8.64 13.59
C LEU A 21 -7.49 -10.05 13.79
N ASN A 22 -7.10 -10.71 14.88
CA ASN A 22 -7.40 -12.13 15.13
C ASN A 22 -8.49 -12.37 16.18
N ASN A 23 -9.12 -11.32 16.72
CA ASN A 23 -10.08 -11.42 17.83
C ASN A 23 -9.49 -12.21 19.02
N SER A 24 -8.21 -11.98 19.33
CA SER A 24 -7.48 -12.62 20.41
C SER A 24 -7.20 -11.64 21.55
N ALA A 25 -6.64 -12.13 22.66
CA ALA A 25 -6.35 -11.35 23.86
C ALA A 25 -4.99 -11.75 24.46
N TYR A 26 -3.96 -11.87 23.66
CA TYR A 26 -2.60 -12.11 24.13
C TYR A 26 -2.09 -10.89 24.90
N THR A 27 -1.40 -11.12 26.01
CA THR A 27 -0.89 -10.06 26.90
C THR A 27 0.62 -10.07 27.05
N ASN A 28 1.29 -11.20 26.75
CA ASN A 28 2.72 -11.33 26.90
C ASN A 28 3.45 -10.84 25.63
N VAL A 29 4.07 -9.67 25.70
CA VAL A 29 4.83 -9.07 24.59
C VAL A 29 6.15 -9.80 24.30
N ASP A 30 6.68 -10.59 25.27
CA ASP A 30 7.93 -11.32 25.10
C ASP A 30 7.79 -12.50 24.14
N ASP A 31 6.58 -13.01 23.95
CA ASP A 31 6.30 -14.06 22.97
C ASP A 31 6.40 -13.57 21.52
N LEU A 32 6.48 -12.26 21.31
CA LEU A 32 6.54 -11.62 20.01
C LEU A 32 7.99 -11.37 19.60
N GLN A 33 8.41 -11.96 18.48
CA GLN A 33 9.71 -11.75 17.86
C GLN A 33 9.57 -10.83 16.64
N VAL A 34 10.18 -9.65 16.71
CA VAL A 34 10.20 -8.69 15.58
C VAL A 34 11.14 -9.22 14.49
N THR A 35 10.65 -9.21 13.25
CA THR A 35 11.36 -9.65 12.04
C THR A 35 11.36 -8.59 10.94
N THR A 36 11.07 -7.34 11.30
CA THR A 36 11.02 -6.22 10.34
C THR A 36 12.34 -6.05 9.60
N LEU A 37 12.28 -5.99 8.27
CA LEU A 37 13.45 -5.80 7.41
C LEU A 37 13.89 -4.34 7.44
N ASN A 38 15.08 -4.07 7.93
CA ASN A 38 15.64 -2.71 8.11
C ASN A 38 16.55 -2.27 6.95
N GLY A 39 16.33 -2.69 5.73
CA GLY A 39 17.05 -2.19 4.54
C GLY A 39 18.56 -2.05 4.73
N GLY A 40 19.27 -3.13 5.08
CA GLY A 40 20.74 -3.14 5.16
C GLY A 40 21.38 -3.16 3.77
N SER A 41 22.72 -2.99 3.71
CA SER A 41 23.49 -2.90 2.44
C SER A 41 23.29 -4.06 1.45
N TYR A 42 22.66 -5.15 1.88
CA TYR A 42 22.39 -6.34 1.08
C TYR A 42 20.89 -6.61 0.82
N MET A 43 19.99 -5.87 1.47
CA MET A 43 18.54 -6.02 1.26
C MET A 43 17.99 -4.89 0.40
N LYS A 44 17.41 -5.26 -0.74
CA LYS A 44 16.79 -4.30 -1.67
C LYS A 44 15.41 -3.82 -1.22
N TYR A 45 14.80 -4.51 -0.28
CA TYR A 45 13.42 -4.28 0.12
C TYR A 45 13.31 -4.07 1.63
N LYS A 46 12.42 -3.18 2.00
CA LYS A 46 12.07 -2.83 3.37
C LYS A 46 10.57 -2.99 3.51
N ASN A 47 10.10 -3.62 4.58
CA ASN A 47 8.69 -3.67 4.93
C ASN A 47 8.41 -2.82 6.17
N ASP A 48 7.17 -2.35 6.32
CA ASP A 48 6.81 -1.43 7.41
C ASP A 48 6.90 -2.10 8.78
N ALA A 49 6.28 -3.26 8.95
CA ALA A 49 6.39 -4.04 10.18
C ALA A 49 6.20 -5.53 9.91
N SER A 50 7.02 -6.37 10.55
CA SER A 50 6.80 -7.81 10.58
C SER A 50 7.24 -8.44 11.91
N PHE A 51 6.56 -9.50 12.30
CA PHE A 51 6.84 -10.21 13.55
C PHE A 51 6.34 -11.66 13.53
N LEU A 52 6.93 -12.46 14.39
CA LEU A 52 6.52 -13.82 14.68
C LEU A 52 5.78 -13.88 16.02
N LEU A 53 4.63 -14.53 16.02
CA LEU A 53 3.88 -14.88 17.21
C LEU A 53 3.17 -16.22 17.02
N CYS A 54 3.30 -17.14 17.99
CA CYS A 54 2.62 -18.44 17.96
C CYS A 54 2.80 -19.22 16.64
N MET A 55 4.01 -19.24 16.07
CA MET A 55 4.34 -19.88 14.77
C MET A 55 3.61 -19.26 13.56
N SER A 56 3.12 -18.03 13.69
CA SER A 56 2.62 -17.22 12.59
C SER A 56 3.55 -16.03 12.35
N LEU A 57 3.83 -15.74 11.06
CA LEU A 57 4.60 -14.59 10.62
C LEU A 57 3.61 -13.54 10.08
N TYR A 58 3.48 -12.41 10.74
CA TYR A 58 2.67 -11.29 10.26
C TYR A 58 3.56 -10.26 9.58
N MET A 59 3.14 -9.80 8.42
CA MET A 59 3.79 -8.74 7.66
C MET A 59 2.76 -7.67 7.33
N PHE A 60 3.04 -6.45 7.77
CA PHE A 60 2.18 -5.29 7.61
C PHE A 60 2.83 -4.25 6.70
N GLU A 61 2.02 -3.62 5.88
CA GLU A 61 2.36 -2.44 5.07
C GLU A 61 1.27 -1.39 5.21
N GLN A 62 1.67 -0.13 5.31
CA GLN A 62 0.77 1.00 5.19
C GLN A 62 0.92 1.62 3.79
N GLN A 63 -0.19 1.94 3.12
CA GLN A 63 -0.18 2.52 1.78
C GLN A 63 -1.12 3.73 1.71
N SER A 64 -0.59 4.89 1.31
CA SER A 64 -1.35 6.11 1.02
C SER A 64 -1.84 6.18 -0.43
N SER A 65 -1.32 5.35 -1.31
CA SER A 65 -1.71 5.24 -2.71
C SER A 65 -2.17 3.83 -3.07
N LYS A 66 -3.01 3.72 -4.08
CA LYS A 66 -3.44 2.44 -4.63
C LYS A 66 -2.25 1.66 -5.19
N ASN A 67 -2.04 0.44 -4.70
CA ASN A 67 -0.95 -0.41 -5.15
C ASN A 67 -1.40 -1.87 -5.35
N PRO A 68 -1.83 -2.26 -6.55
CA PRO A 68 -2.26 -3.63 -6.83
C PRO A 68 -1.10 -4.63 -6.82
N ASN A 69 0.16 -4.18 -6.83
CA ASN A 69 1.35 -5.02 -6.86
C ASN A 69 1.79 -5.53 -5.47
N MET A 70 0.99 -5.30 -4.44
CA MET A 70 1.31 -5.74 -3.08
C MET A 70 1.58 -7.24 -2.95
N PRO A 71 0.89 -8.17 -3.66
CA PRO A 71 1.21 -9.59 -3.58
C PRO A 71 2.65 -9.90 -4.00
N LEU A 72 3.14 -9.29 -5.07
CA LEU A 72 4.52 -9.49 -5.52
C LEU A 72 5.53 -8.85 -4.54
N ARG A 73 5.23 -7.68 -3.97
CA ARG A 73 6.08 -7.06 -2.95
C ARG A 73 6.21 -7.96 -1.71
N PHE A 74 5.10 -8.47 -1.18
CA PHE A 74 5.11 -9.38 -0.04
C PHE A 74 5.82 -10.71 -0.33
N LEU A 75 5.77 -11.21 -1.56
CA LEU A 75 6.53 -12.39 -1.96
C LEU A 75 8.04 -12.14 -1.80
N HIS A 76 8.54 -10.96 -2.20
CA HIS A 76 9.92 -10.58 -1.98
C HIS A 76 10.25 -10.47 -0.48
N TYR A 77 9.42 -9.78 0.30
CA TYR A 77 9.64 -9.59 1.74
C TYR A 77 9.68 -10.92 2.51
N VAL A 78 8.69 -11.79 2.29
CA VAL A 78 8.65 -13.08 2.98
C VAL A 78 9.82 -13.98 2.59
N SER A 79 10.27 -13.91 1.33
CA SER A 79 11.46 -14.61 0.87
C SER A 79 12.71 -14.16 1.63
N ASP A 80 12.86 -12.86 1.84
CA ASP A 80 14.01 -12.30 2.58
C ASP A 80 13.94 -12.65 4.06
N VAL A 81 12.79 -12.55 4.71
CA VAL A 81 12.60 -12.99 6.11
C VAL A 81 12.90 -14.48 6.26
N PHE A 82 12.45 -15.33 5.33
CA PHE A 82 12.75 -16.75 5.39
C PHE A 82 14.24 -17.07 5.16
N ARG A 83 14.97 -16.27 4.36
CA ARG A 83 16.42 -16.39 4.25
C ARG A 83 17.15 -16.05 5.53
N GLU A 84 16.66 -15.09 6.31
CA GLU A 84 17.22 -14.77 7.63
C GLU A 84 16.92 -15.86 8.67
N LEU A 85 15.69 -16.38 8.69
CA LEU A 85 15.26 -17.40 9.64
C LEU A 85 15.85 -18.78 9.34
N PHE A 86 16.07 -19.12 8.07
CA PHE A 86 16.46 -20.46 7.62
C PHE A 86 17.73 -20.40 6.77
N SER A 87 18.86 -20.77 7.37
CA SER A 87 20.14 -20.81 6.66
C SER A 87 20.13 -21.83 5.52
N ASN A 88 20.97 -21.61 4.49
CA ASN A 88 21.09 -22.53 3.36
C ASN A 88 21.43 -23.97 3.80
N SER A 89 22.23 -24.16 4.86
CA SER A 89 22.55 -25.48 5.39
C SER A 89 21.33 -26.23 5.92
N MET A 90 20.32 -25.53 6.41
CA MET A 90 19.06 -26.14 6.85
C MET A 90 18.25 -26.70 5.69
N LEU A 91 18.29 -26.05 4.52
CA LEU A 91 17.54 -26.47 3.32
C LEU A 91 18.01 -27.82 2.76
N HIS A 92 19.26 -28.21 3.08
CA HIS A 92 19.83 -29.50 2.64
C HIS A 92 19.61 -30.66 3.64
N ARG A 93 18.86 -30.42 4.72
CA ARG A 93 18.52 -31.48 5.67
C ARG A 93 17.56 -32.48 5.05
N ARG A 94 17.66 -33.76 5.48
CA ARG A 94 16.71 -34.81 5.07
C ARG A 94 15.34 -34.68 5.73
N SER A 95 15.28 -34.01 6.90
CA SER A 95 14.02 -33.77 7.62
C SER A 95 13.34 -32.51 7.13
N MET A 96 12.01 -32.54 7.03
CA MET A 96 11.21 -31.38 6.67
C MET A 96 11.38 -30.26 7.70
N ILE A 97 11.67 -29.05 7.22
CA ILE A 97 11.69 -27.84 8.04
C ILE A 97 10.24 -27.34 8.20
N LYS A 98 9.86 -27.05 9.43
CA LYS A 98 8.59 -26.35 9.72
C LYS A 98 8.82 -24.86 9.67
N ILE A 99 8.02 -24.18 8.90
CA ILE A 99 8.07 -22.72 8.77
C ILE A 99 6.80 -22.10 9.39
N PRO A 100 6.88 -20.84 9.88
CA PRO A 100 5.70 -20.13 10.37
C PRO A 100 4.73 -19.87 9.23
N VAL A 101 3.44 -19.82 9.55
CA VAL A 101 2.39 -19.48 8.56
C VAL A 101 2.46 -17.97 8.27
N PRO A 102 2.70 -17.53 7.03
CA PRO A 102 2.75 -16.12 6.70
C PRO A 102 1.35 -15.53 6.53
N HIS A 103 1.16 -14.31 7.04
CA HIS A 103 -0.04 -13.50 6.90
C HIS A 103 0.35 -12.11 6.39
N PHE A 104 -0.31 -11.64 5.35
CA PHE A 104 0.01 -10.38 4.66
C PHE A 104 -1.17 -9.42 4.77
N VAL A 105 -0.94 -8.25 5.33
CA VAL A 105 -1.98 -7.24 5.53
C VAL A 105 -1.47 -5.88 5.09
N THR A 106 -2.23 -5.22 4.24
CA THR A 106 -2.02 -3.83 3.83
C THR A 106 -3.08 -2.94 4.45
N PHE A 107 -2.67 -1.89 5.17
CA PHE A 107 -3.54 -0.86 5.67
C PHE A 107 -3.56 0.30 4.68
N TYR A 108 -4.69 0.50 4.02
CA TYR A 108 -4.87 1.58 3.07
C TYR A 108 -5.50 2.80 3.72
N ASN A 109 -4.80 3.94 3.69
CA ASN A 109 -5.29 5.22 4.17
C ASN A 109 -5.32 6.31 3.11
N GLY A 110 -5.11 5.99 1.83
CA GLY A 110 -5.13 6.95 0.73
C GLY A 110 -6.50 7.61 0.53
N LEU A 111 -6.52 8.78 -0.11
CA LEU A 111 -7.74 9.52 -0.42
C LEU A 111 -8.42 9.03 -1.71
N GLU A 112 -7.68 8.36 -2.57
CA GLU A 112 -8.19 7.79 -3.80
C GLU A 112 -9.15 6.62 -3.52
N LYS A 113 -10.27 6.56 -4.24
CA LYS A 113 -11.19 5.43 -4.07
C LYS A 113 -10.58 4.15 -4.66
N TRP A 114 -10.23 3.21 -3.80
CA TRP A 114 -9.67 1.91 -4.20
C TRP A 114 -10.60 0.77 -3.79
N ILE A 115 -10.75 0.52 -2.50
CA ILE A 115 -11.56 -0.54 -1.93
C ILE A 115 -12.65 0.04 -1.03
N GLU A 116 -13.73 -0.71 -0.81
CA GLU A 116 -14.80 -0.26 0.10
C GLU A 116 -14.33 -0.35 1.55
N ASP A 117 -14.27 -1.53 2.15
CA ASP A 117 -13.85 -1.74 3.54
C ASP A 117 -12.66 -2.68 3.64
N GLU A 118 -12.77 -3.87 3.05
CA GLU A 118 -11.73 -4.89 3.02
C GLU A 118 -11.81 -5.70 1.72
N GLU A 119 -10.66 -6.07 1.17
CA GLU A 119 -10.54 -6.85 -0.05
C GLU A 119 -9.36 -7.82 0.05
N GLU A 120 -9.45 -8.98 -0.60
CA GLU A 120 -8.33 -9.89 -0.83
C GLU A 120 -7.82 -9.71 -2.25
N ILE A 121 -6.56 -9.33 -2.41
CA ILE A 121 -5.86 -9.30 -3.69
C ILE A 121 -4.86 -10.45 -3.77
N ARG A 122 -4.66 -11.00 -4.97
CA ARG A 122 -3.94 -12.25 -5.16
C ARG A 122 -2.77 -12.11 -6.11
N LEU A 123 -1.73 -12.91 -5.90
CA LEU A 123 -0.60 -13.00 -6.82
C LEU A 123 -1.03 -13.53 -8.19
N SER A 124 -1.97 -14.49 -8.20
CA SER A 124 -2.51 -15.05 -9.44
C SER A 124 -3.25 -14.04 -10.32
N ASP A 125 -3.80 -12.96 -9.74
CA ASP A 125 -4.43 -11.89 -10.51
C ASP A 125 -3.42 -11.09 -11.36
N MET A 126 -2.12 -11.24 -11.08
CA MET A 126 -1.02 -10.59 -11.79
C MET A 126 -0.42 -11.46 -12.92
N TYR A 127 -0.85 -12.70 -13.07
CA TYR A 127 -0.32 -13.57 -14.12
C TYR A 127 -0.84 -13.16 -15.50
N GLU A 128 0.06 -13.06 -16.47
CA GLU A 128 -0.31 -12.77 -17.88
C GLU A 128 -1.32 -13.77 -18.46
N ILE A 129 -1.23 -15.02 -18.01
CA ILE A 129 -2.15 -16.09 -18.39
C ILE A 129 -2.93 -16.52 -17.15
N SER A 130 -4.24 -16.31 -17.19
CA SER A 130 -5.14 -16.72 -16.11
C SER A 130 -5.13 -18.23 -15.89
N THR A 131 -5.13 -18.66 -14.63
CA THR A 131 -5.17 -20.08 -14.24
C THR A 131 -6.02 -20.25 -12.98
N ASP A 132 -6.88 -21.28 -12.98
CA ASP A 132 -7.72 -21.62 -11.82
C ASP A 132 -6.94 -22.37 -10.72
N ASN A 133 -5.75 -22.87 -11.04
CA ASN A 133 -4.94 -23.64 -10.12
C ASN A 133 -3.45 -23.21 -10.19
N PRO A 134 -3.11 -22.05 -9.63
CA PRO A 134 -1.74 -21.56 -9.61
C PRO A 134 -0.87 -22.43 -8.69
N GLU A 135 0.33 -22.80 -9.14
CA GLU A 135 1.30 -23.52 -8.30
C GLU A 135 1.95 -22.60 -7.26
N LEU A 136 1.96 -21.30 -7.51
CA LEU A 136 2.39 -20.28 -6.57
C LEU A 136 1.24 -19.28 -6.34
N GLU A 137 0.79 -19.19 -5.09
CA GLU A 137 -0.25 -18.23 -4.69
C GLU A 137 0.16 -17.50 -3.42
N LEU A 138 -0.13 -16.19 -3.39
CA LEU A 138 -0.01 -15.35 -2.22
C LEU A 138 -1.23 -14.43 -2.18
N LYS A 139 -1.85 -14.33 -1.01
CA LYS A 139 -3.04 -13.54 -0.79
C LYS A 139 -2.74 -12.42 0.19
N VAL A 140 -3.12 -11.21 -0.17
CA VAL A 140 -2.96 -10.02 0.67
C VAL A 140 -4.33 -9.51 1.06
N ARG A 141 -4.53 -9.35 2.35
CA ARG A 141 -5.69 -8.70 2.91
C ARG A 141 -5.46 -7.19 2.92
N VAL A 142 -6.26 -6.44 2.17
CA VAL A 142 -6.20 -4.97 2.13
C VAL A 142 -7.37 -4.42 2.95
N ILE A 143 -7.07 -3.58 3.95
CA ILE A 143 -8.06 -2.99 4.86
C ILE A 143 -8.05 -1.48 4.68
N ASN A 144 -9.18 -0.89 4.30
CA ASN A 144 -9.35 0.56 4.20
C ASN A 144 -9.59 1.17 5.57
N ILE A 145 -8.56 1.79 6.14
CA ILE A 145 -8.62 2.39 7.47
C ILE A 145 -9.09 3.86 7.50
N ASN A 146 -9.54 4.42 6.35
CA ASN A 146 -10.21 5.73 6.33
C ASN A 146 -11.64 5.68 6.85
N LYS A 147 -12.25 4.51 6.91
CA LYS A 147 -13.63 4.28 7.33
C LYS A 147 -13.68 3.73 8.74
N ASP A 148 -14.84 3.78 9.36
CA ASP A 148 -15.09 3.16 10.66
C ASP A 148 -15.18 1.63 10.49
N VAL A 149 -14.03 1.01 10.25
CA VAL A 149 -13.91 -0.44 10.16
C VAL A 149 -13.66 -1.06 11.52
N HIS A 150 -14.14 -2.28 11.69
CA HIS A 150 -14.12 -3.00 12.97
C HIS A 150 -12.72 -3.05 13.65
N ILE A 151 -11.64 -3.03 12.89
CA ILE A 151 -10.28 -3.04 13.43
C ILE A 151 -9.95 -1.77 14.22
N LEU A 152 -10.43 -0.59 13.76
CA LEU A 152 -10.20 0.68 14.47
C LEU A 152 -10.89 0.71 15.83
N ASN A 153 -12.02 0.00 15.98
CA ASN A 153 -12.72 -0.13 17.26
C ASN A 153 -11.97 -1.02 18.27
N LYS A 154 -11.07 -1.89 17.78
CA LYS A 154 -10.31 -2.87 18.59
C LYS A 154 -8.85 -2.52 18.78
N CYS A 155 -8.27 -1.70 17.91
CA CYS A 155 -6.89 -1.24 17.98
C CYS A 155 -6.87 0.27 18.22
N LYS A 156 -6.64 0.67 19.50
CA LYS A 156 -6.57 2.08 19.88
C LYS A 156 -5.43 2.79 19.15
N THR A 157 -4.25 2.17 19.11
CA THR A 157 -3.07 2.74 18.44
C THR A 157 -3.34 3.03 16.96
N LEU A 158 -3.99 2.12 16.22
CA LEU A 158 -4.33 2.34 14.81
C LEU A 158 -5.38 3.44 14.62
N ARG A 159 -6.38 3.50 15.49
CA ARG A 159 -7.39 4.57 15.48
C ARG A 159 -6.75 5.93 15.78
N ASP A 160 -5.91 5.99 16.79
CA ASP A 160 -5.22 7.21 17.20
C ASP A 160 -4.28 7.70 16.08
N TYR A 161 -3.57 6.78 15.42
CA TYR A 161 -2.79 7.08 14.21
C TYR A 161 -3.66 7.70 13.10
N MET A 162 -4.82 7.12 12.80
CA MET A 162 -5.73 7.68 11.80
C MET A 162 -6.32 9.02 12.20
N THR A 163 -6.55 9.26 13.50
CA THR A 163 -6.96 10.57 14.01
C THR A 163 -5.89 11.62 13.74
N PHE A 164 -4.64 11.31 14.04
CA PHE A 164 -3.50 12.18 13.71
C PHE A 164 -3.40 12.47 12.21
N VAL A 165 -3.42 11.42 11.35
CA VAL A 165 -3.36 11.58 9.89
C VAL A 165 -4.48 12.48 9.37
N ASN A 166 -5.70 12.32 9.87
CA ASN A 166 -6.83 13.14 9.45
C ASN A 166 -6.71 14.61 9.90
N LYS A 167 -6.15 14.86 11.10
CA LYS A 167 -5.85 16.22 11.58
C LYS A 167 -4.79 16.88 10.70
N VAL A 168 -3.71 16.17 10.35
CA VAL A 168 -2.68 16.69 9.43
C VAL A 168 -3.31 17.06 8.08
N ARG A 169 -4.09 16.16 7.49
CA ARG A 169 -4.78 16.40 6.21
C ARG A 169 -5.71 17.63 6.26
N PHE A 170 -6.46 17.77 7.33
CA PHE A 170 -7.34 18.93 7.54
C PHE A 170 -6.53 20.23 7.59
N LYS A 171 -5.44 20.25 8.36
CA LYS A 171 -4.59 21.44 8.51
C LYS A 171 -3.84 21.78 7.23
N MET A 172 -3.42 20.80 6.45
CA MET A 172 -2.84 21.03 5.12
C MET A 172 -3.80 21.79 4.20
N GLY A 173 -5.10 21.47 4.25
CA GLY A 173 -6.12 22.21 3.51
C GLY A 173 -6.34 23.66 3.97
N VAL A 174 -5.97 24.01 5.19
CA VAL A 174 -6.14 25.35 5.79
C VAL A 174 -4.88 26.19 5.70
N GLU A 175 -3.72 25.62 6.06
CA GLU A 175 -2.44 26.33 6.19
C GLU A 175 -1.68 26.44 4.85
N GLY A 176 -2.24 25.89 3.76
CA GLY A 176 -1.54 25.78 2.48
C GLY A 176 -0.22 25.02 2.67
N ASP A 177 0.32 24.40 1.79
CA ASP A 177 1.46 23.49 1.67
C ASP A 177 2.59 23.51 2.75
N ASN A 178 2.35 24.03 3.96
CA ASN A 178 3.34 24.01 5.05
C ASN A 178 3.16 22.77 5.94
N VAL A 179 3.71 21.66 5.49
CA VAL A 179 3.65 20.35 6.16
C VAL A 179 4.16 20.44 7.61
N ARG A 180 5.26 21.15 7.87
CA ARG A 180 5.83 21.28 9.21
C ARG A 180 4.85 21.91 10.20
N ILE A 181 4.16 22.97 9.79
CA ILE A 181 3.16 23.65 10.64
C ILE A 181 1.98 22.71 10.86
N ALA A 182 1.41 22.16 9.79
CA ALA A 182 0.26 21.27 9.87
C ALA A 182 0.49 20.05 10.78
N VAL A 183 1.66 19.40 10.66
CA VAL A 183 2.05 18.25 11.48
C VAL A 183 2.23 18.67 12.94
N THR A 184 2.93 19.79 13.20
CA THR A 184 3.19 20.28 14.56
C THR A 184 1.89 20.63 15.28
N GLU A 185 0.97 21.30 14.62
CA GLU A 185 -0.34 21.64 15.20
C GLU A 185 -1.23 20.41 15.41
N ALA A 186 -1.23 19.47 14.46
CA ALA A 186 -1.96 18.21 14.60
C ALA A 186 -1.46 17.39 15.80
N MET A 187 -0.13 17.34 16.01
CA MET A 187 0.44 16.68 17.20
C MET A 187 0.01 17.36 18.50
N ASN A 188 0.06 18.71 18.55
CA ASN A 188 -0.35 19.45 19.75
C ASN A 188 -1.82 19.17 20.09
N GLU A 189 -2.71 19.20 19.10
CA GLU A 189 -4.11 18.86 19.30
C GLU A 189 -4.31 17.40 19.74
N CYS A 190 -3.53 16.46 19.21
CA CYS A 190 -3.55 15.07 19.65
C CYS A 190 -3.12 14.95 21.11
N ILE A 191 -2.08 15.64 21.53
CA ILE A 191 -1.60 15.66 22.92
C ILE A 191 -2.69 16.24 23.85
N ASP A 192 -3.30 17.35 23.48
CA ASP A 192 -4.38 17.99 24.25
C ASP A 192 -5.62 17.06 24.38
N GLU A 193 -5.84 16.17 23.43
CA GLU A 193 -6.93 15.18 23.42
C GLU A 193 -6.54 13.80 24.00
N ASP A 194 -5.40 13.67 24.64
CA ASP A 194 -4.87 12.40 25.20
C ASP A 194 -4.65 11.29 24.13
N ILE A 195 -4.23 11.71 22.94
CA ILE A 195 -3.96 10.82 21.79
C ILE A 195 -2.46 10.72 21.55
N LEU A 196 -1.89 9.50 21.66
CA LEU A 196 -0.47 9.20 21.40
C LEU A 196 0.51 10.14 22.14
N VAL A 197 0.17 10.59 23.37
CA VAL A 197 0.92 11.60 24.14
C VAL A 197 2.38 11.20 24.30
N ASP A 198 2.64 10.06 24.93
CA ASP A 198 4.01 9.58 25.19
C ASP A 198 4.84 9.44 23.90
N PHE A 199 4.20 9.02 22.83
CA PHE A 199 4.84 8.86 21.52
C PHE A 199 5.23 10.21 20.91
N PHE A 200 4.34 11.19 20.91
CA PHE A 200 4.63 12.52 20.36
C PHE A 200 5.60 13.31 21.23
N GLU A 201 5.56 13.17 22.54
CA GLU A 201 6.54 13.80 23.42
C GLU A 201 7.96 13.25 23.21
N GLN A 202 8.10 11.94 22.99
CA GLN A 202 9.39 11.28 22.79
C GLN A 202 9.96 11.47 21.39
N HIS A 203 9.11 11.56 20.37
CA HIS A 203 9.50 11.52 18.94
C HIS A 203 9.12 12.75 18.13
N ARG A 204 8.83 13.88 18.77
CA ARG A 204 8.28 15.09 18.13
C ARG A 204 9.00 15.48 16.85
N GLU A 205 10.31 15.68 16.88
CA GLU A 205 11.09 16.13 15.72
C GLU A 205 11.16 15.03 14.65
N GLU A 206 11.32 13.77 15.05
CA GLU A 206 11.37 12.64 14.13
C GLU A 206 10.03 12.50 13.37
N VAL A 207 8.89 12.65 14.05
CA VAL A 207 7.56 12.63 13.43
C VAL A 207 7.41 13.76 12.39
N VAL A 208 7.88 14.95 12.70
CA VAL A 208 7.83 16.09 11.77
C VAL A 208 8.69 15.81 10.53
N GLU A 209 9.93 15.37 10.73
CA GLU A 209 10.87 15.13 9.62
C GLU A 209 10.38 14.01 8.70
N VAL A 210 9.92 12.91 9.28
CA VAL A 210 9.37 11.77 8.55
C VAL A 210 8.11 12.17 7.78
N SER A 211 7.21 12.93 8.40
CA SER A 211 5.98 13.38 7.73
C SER A 211 6.26 14.32 6.56
N ILE A 212 7.26 15.20 6.68
CA ILE A 212 7.68 16.06 5.56
C ILE A 212 8.18 15.20 4.40
N TYR A 213 9.05 14.22 4.69
CA TYR A 213 9.60 13.35 3.67
C TYR A 213 8.52 12.51 2.96
N ASP A 214 7.59 11.93 3.73
CA ASP A 214 6.49 11.14 3.18
C ASP A 214 5.56 11.99 2.30
N TYR A 215 5.32 13.25 2.69
CA TYR A 215 4.50 14.18 1.93
C TYR A 215 5.18 14.60 0.62
N ASP A 216 6.46 14.94 0.67
CA ASP A 216 7.24 15.29 -0.53
C ASP A 216 7.29 14.12 -1.53
N GLU A 217 7.48 12.89 -1.05
CA GLU A 217 7.48 11.70 -1.90
C GLU A 217 6.11 11.43 -2.54
N GLU A 218 5.04 11.64 -1.78
CA GLU A 218 3.67 11.49 -2.26
C GLU A 218 3.32 12.56 -3.30
N ASP A 219 3.75 13.81 -3.10
CA ASP A 219 3.51 14.92 -4.02
C ASP A 219 4.26 14.73 -5.35
N VAL A 220 5.53 14.32 -5.29
CA VAL A 220 6.32 13.96 -6.47
C VAL A 220 5.66 12.82 -7.24
N ARG A 221 5.19 11.78 -6.55
CA ARG A 221 4.50 10.64 -7.16
C ARG A 221 3.19 11.07 -7.83
N ARG A 222 2.42 11.94 -7.17
CA ARG A 222 1.17 12.48 -7.71
C ARG A 222 1.43 13.30 -8.97
N THR A 223 2.45 14.15 -8.97
CA THR A 223 2.84 14.97 -10.12
C THR A 223 3.24 14.09 -11.31
N LEU A 224 4.11 13.09 -11.09
CA LEU A 224 4.51 12.15 -12.14
C LEU A 224 3.33 11.34 -12.69
N PHE A 225 2.37 10.98 -11.83
CA PHE A 225 1.17 10.27 -12.27
C PHE A 225 0.25 11.14 -13.14
N GLU A 226 0.03 12.40 -12.78
CA GLU A 226 -0.78 13.32 -13.59
C GLU A 226 -0.09 13.64 -14.92
N GLU A 227 1.23 13.82 -14.94
CA GLU A 227 2.01 13.98 -16.19
C GLU A 227 1.87 12.74 -17.09
N ALA A 228 2.06 11.54 -16.54
CA ALA A 228 1.90 10.30 -17.30
C ALA A 228 0.48 10.12 -17.84
N LYS A 229 -0.54 10.51 -17.07
CA LYS A 229 -1.94 10.47 -17.48
C LYS A 229 -2.26 11.47 -18.61
N GLU A 230 -1.68 12.67 -18.58
CA GLU A 230 -1.80 13.63 -19.64
C GLU A 230 -1.14 13.16 -20.93
N MET A 231 0.07 12.62 -20.84
CA MET A 231 0.76 12.02 -21.99
C MET A 231 -0.04 10.87 -22.62
N ALA A 232 -0.58 9.96 -21.78
CA ALA A 232 -1.42 8.87 -22.26
C ALA A 232 -2.72 9.34 -22.93
N LYS A 233 -3.31 10.44 -22.45
CA LYS A 233 -4.49 11.06 -23.09
C LYS A 233 -4.16 11.67 -24.47
N GLU A 234 -3.00 12.29 -24.60
CA GLU A 234 -2.56 12.85 -25.89
C GLU A 234 -2.28 11.75 -26.90
N GLU A 235 -1.57 10.70 -26.49
CA GLU A 235 -1.30 9.52 -27.31
C GLU A 235 -2.60 8.85 -27.81
N LEU A 236 -3.55 8.67 -26.89
CA LEU A 236 -4.86 8.10 -27.22
C LEU A 236 -5.66 8.99 -28.21
N LYS A 237 -5.58 10.32 -28.07
CA LYS A 237 -6.24 11.26 -28.99
C LYS A 237 -5.68 11.14 -30.40
N GLU A 238 -4.35 11.01 -30.55
CA GLU A 238 -3.72 10.86 -31.87
C GLU A 238 -4.07 9.52 -32.50
N VAL A 239 -4.11 8.43 -31.73
CA VAL A 239 -4.54 7.10 -32.20
C VAL A 239 -5.99 7.13 -32.69
N VAL A 240 -6.92 7.64 -31.87
CA VAL A 240 -8.33 7.74 -32.24
C VAL A 240 -8.55 8.64 -33.46
N LYS A 241 -7.80 9.74 -33.57
CA LYS A 241 -7.86 10.63 -34.74
C LYS A 241 -7.37 9.95 -36.01
N ALA A 242 -6.32 9.13 -35.92
CA ALA A 242 -5.82 8.35 -37.04
C ALA A 242 -6.83 7.29 -37.51
N GLU A 243 -7.45 6.57 -36.56
CA GLU A 243 -8.49 5.58 -36.85
C GLU A 243 -9.72 6.19 -37.53
N VAL A 244 -10.24 7.28 -36.95
CA VAL A 244 -11.39 8.02 -37.55
C VAL A 244 -11.06 8.56 -38.94
N MET A 245 -9.83 9.07 -39.17
CA MET A 245 -9.41 9.51 -40.50
C MET A 245 -9.33 8.37 -41.51
N GLU A 246 -8.91 7.17 -41.14
CA GLU A 246 -8.90 6.01 -42.02
C GLU A 246 -10.32 5.54 -42.35
N GLU A 247 -11.22 5.54 -41.36
CA GLU A 247 -12.62 5.18 -41.56
C GLU A 247 -13.32 6.14 -42.52
N VAL A 248 -13.19 7.45 -42.30
CA VAL A 248 -13.75 8.50 -43.20
C VAL A 248 -13.16 8.40 -44.61
N LYS A 249 -11.86 8.18 -44.76
CA LYS A 249 -11.25 7.97 -46.11
C LYS A 249 -11.81 6.74 -46.80
N SER A 250 -12.08 5.66 -46.06
CA SER A 250 -12.68 4.45 -46.60
C SER A 250 -14.10 4.69 -47.11
N GLU A 251 -14.93 5.39 -46.31
CA GLU A 251 -16.31 5.76 -46.69
C GLU A 251 -16.35 6.66 -47.95
N ILE A 252 -15.52 7.71 -47.96
CA ILE A 252 -15.45 8.61 -49.14
C ILE A 252 -15.01 7.82 -50.41
N ARG A 253 -14.07 6.89 -50.30
CA ARG A 253 -13.64 6.06 -51.43
C ARG A 253 -14.79 5.18 -51.98
N GLU A 254 -15.60 4.63 -51.12
CA GLU A 254 -16.74 3.80 -51.54
C GLU A 254 -17.87 4.67 -52.17
N GLU A 255 -18.11 5.85 -51.63
CA GLU A 255 -19.09 6.80 -52.13
C GLU A 255 -18.69 7.28 -53.53
N VAL A 256 -17.45 7.74 -53.71
CA VAL A 256 -16.92 8.18 -55.02
C VAL A 256 -16.93 7.04 -56.06
N LYS A 257 -16.59 5.79 -55.65
CA LYS A 257 -16.68 4.63 -56.55
C LYS A 257 -18.13 4.36 -56.99
N SER A 258 -19.10 4.59 -56.14
CA SER A 258 -20.53 4.38 -56.46
C SER A 258 -21.01 5.45 -57.43
N GLU A 259 -20.67 6.72 -57.22
CA GLU A 259 -21.00 7.83 -58.09
C GLU A 259 -20.40 7.67 -59.51
N VAL A 260 -19.11 7.35 -59.61
CA VAL A 260 -18.45 7.11 -60.88
C VAL A 260 -19.06 5.91 -61.63
N ARG A 261 -19.50 4.86 -60.95
CA ARG A 261 -20.21 3.73 -61.58
C ARG A 261 -21.56 4.11 -62.12
N GLU A 262 -22.28 5.03 -61.52
CA GLU A 262 -23.56 5.54 -62.00
C GLU A 262 -23.38 6.44 -63.21
N GLU A 263 -22.39 7.34 -63.19
CA GLU A 263 -22.06 8.20 -64.33
C GLU A 263 -21.62 7.43 -65.60
N ILE A 264 -20.91 6.34 -65.44
CA ILE A 264 -20.47 5.48 -66.58
C ILE A 264 -21.67 4.69 -67.17
N LYS A 265 -22.75 4.49 -66.44
CA LYS A 265 -23.94 3.77 -66.89
C LYS A 265 -25.02 4.66 -67.53
N SER A 266 -24.91 5.97 -67.39
CA SER A 266 -25.77 6.96 -68.04
C SER A 266 -25.23 7.39 -69.38
#